data_e0b87ae6b20dae6496a70a23e47ce6e6
#
_entry.id   e0b87ae6b20dae6496a70a23e47ce6e6
#
_cell.length_a   1.000
_cell.length_b   1.000
_cell.length_c   1.000
_cell.angle_alpha   90.00
_cell.angle_beta   90.00
_cell.angle_gamma   90.00
#
_symmetry.space_group_name_H-M   'P 1'
#
loop_
_entity.id
_entity.type
_entity.pdbx_description
1 polymer ?
#
loop_
_entity_poly.entity_id
_entity_poly.type
_entity_poly.pdbx_seq_one_letter_code
_entity_poly.pdbx_strand_id
1 'polypeptide(L)'
;ASDQTYEILRILQGDSWLEGKDSPLNSPGINIRVGDKLMAVNGRKFDQEISPEQLLVNQAGSEITLTVKTDDPENPTRTVSIKAIGDERSVYYRQWVTQNRKTVYTKTEGKVGYVHIPDMGVKGYAEFYRSYLSEINCSALIVDVRCNGGGHVSQLILETLARKRIGYNLQRWGAPTPYPGGSL
;
A
#
# COMPACT_ATOMS: atom_id res chain seq x y z
N ALA A 1 8.19 32.64 -21.19
CA ALA A 1 7.29 31.76 -20.45
C ALA A 1 8.11 31.18 -19.31
N SER A 2 7.69 31.36 -18.06
CA SER A 2 8.34 30.72 -16.93
C SER A 2 7.95 29.25 -16.95
N ASP A 3 8.91 28.35 -17.13
CA ASP A 3 8.69 26.92 -17.00
C ASP A 3 8.16 26.64 -15.58
N GLN A 4 6.93 26.16 -15.47
CA GLN A 4 6.36 25.75 -14.20
C GLN A 4 6.88 24.35 -13.85
N THR A 5 7.08 24.12 -12.57
CA THR A 5 7.46 22.81 -12.05
C THR A 5 6.55 22.44 -10.89
N TYR A 6 6.29 21.15 -10.70
CA TYR A 6 5.44 20.64 -9.61
C TYR A 6 6.28 19.81 -8.66
N GLU A 7 6.38 20.25 -7.42
CA GLU A 7 7.07 19.51 -6.38
C GLU A 7 6.26 18.28 -5.95
N ILE A 8 6.92 17.14 -5.85
CA ILE A 8 6.31 15.90 -5.36
C ILE A 8 6.28 15.95 -3.83
N LEU A 9 5.12 16.25 -3.28
CA LEU A 9 4.94 16.34 -1.83
C LEU A 9 4.73 15.00 -1.15
N ARG A 10 4.25 14.00 -1.91
CA ARG A 10 3.94 12.68 -1.37
C ARG A 10 3.90 11.63 -2.47
N ILE A 11 4.43 10.45 -2.18
CA ILE A 11 4.27 9.24 -2.99
C ILE A 11 3.49 8.23 -2.15
N LEU A 12 2.33 7.81 -2.66
CA LEU A 12 1.50 6.82 -1.99
C LEU A 12 2.16 5.45 -2.03
N GLN A 13 2.04 4.70 -0.95
CA GLN A 13 2.49 3.31 -0.88
C GLN A 13 1.30 2.36 -0.93
N GLY A 14 1.23 1.58 -1.97
CA GLY A 14 0.21 0.57 -2.19
C GLY A 14 0.67 -0.84 -1.85
N ASP A 15 0.27 -1.80 -2.66
CA ASP A 15 0.68 -3.19 -2.55
C ASP A 15 1.60 -3.56 -3.73
N SER A 16 2.90 -3.54 -3.48
CA SER A 16 3.93 -3.84 -4.50
C SER A 16 3.89 -5.29 -5.02
N TRP A 17 3.16 -6.20 -4.34
CA TRP A 17 3.00 -7.59 -4.77
C TRP A 17 1.90 -7.77 -5.82
N LEU A 18 1.04 -6.78 -5.99
CA LEU A 18 -0.08 -6.82 -6.92
C LEU A 18 0.12 -5.78 -8.03
N GLU A 19 0.14 -6.24 -9.27
CA GLU A 19 0.27 -5.35 -10.44
C GLU A 19 -0.80 -4.25 -10.44
N GLY A 20 -0.38 -3.00 -10.65
CA GLY A 20 -1.26 -1.83 -10.68
C GLY A 20 -1.90 -1.47 -9.33
N LYS A 21 -1.39 -2.02 -8.21
CA LYS A 21 -1.89 -1.74 -6.85
C LYS A 21 -0.91 -0.94 -5.99
N ASP A 22 0.18 -0.50 -6.57
CA ASP A 22 1.12 0.44 -5.95
C ASP A 22 1.30 1.68 -6.84
N SER A 23 1.87 2.75 -6.29
CA SER A 23 2.27 3.89 -7.09
C SER A 23 3.36 3.47 -8.08
N PRO A 24 3.24 3.79 -9.38
CA PRO A 24 4.29 3.52 -10.35
C PRO A 24 5.64 4.15 -9.99
N LEU A 25 5.62 5.21 -9.18
CA LEU A 25 6.82 5.90 -8.71
C LEU A 25 7.62 5.07 -7.69
N ASN A 26 7.01 4.05 -7.08
CA ASN A 26 7.67 3.11 -6.17
C ASN A 26 8.35 1.94 -6.90
N SER A 27 8.20 1.85 -8.22
CA SER A 27 8.77 0.74 -9.00
C SER A 27 10.31 0.74 -8.95
N PRO A 28 10.94 -0.45 -8.91
CA PRO A 28 12.39 -0.56 -8.91
C PRO A 28 13.02 0.21 -10.09
N GLY A 29 14.09 0.96 -9.82
CA GLY A 29 14.82 1.74 -10.83
C GLY A 29 14.24 3.13 -11.11
N ILE A 30 13.02 3.46 -10.68
CA ILE A 30 12.42 4.78 -10.89
C ILE A 30 13.10 5.83 -10.00
N ASN A 31 13.36 5.53 -8.72
CA ASN A 31 14.09 6.38 -7.77
C ASN A 31 13.59 7.83 -7.66
N ILE A 32 12.35 8.12 -7.98
CA ILE A 32 11.72 9.41 -7.71
C ILE A 32 11.46 9.52 -6.20
N ARG A 33 11.67 10.71 -5.64
CA ARG A 33 11.52 10.97 -4.20
C ARG A 33 10.61 12.16 -3.93
N VAL A 34 10.10 12.22 -2.73
CA VAL A 34 9.45 13.44 -2.21
C VAL A 34 10.48 14.57 -2.20
N GLY A 35 10.10 15.74 -2.69
CA GLY A 35 10.97 16.90 -2.93
C GLY A 35 11.43 17.05 -4.38
N ASP A 36 11.47 15.96 -5.17
CA ASP A 36 11.77 16.06 -6.59
C ASP A 36 10.74 16.93 -7.31
N LYS A 37 11.16 17.62 -8.37
CA LYS A 37 10.29 18.52 -9.13
C LYS A 37 9.97 17.91 -10.48
N LEU A 38 8.72 17.63 -10.73
CA LEU A 38 8.21 17.21 -12.04
C LEU A 38 8.24 18.41 -13.01
N MET A 39 8.89 18.23 -14.15
CA MET A 39 9.10 19.27 -15.16
C MET A 39 8.33 19.05 -16.45
N ALA A 40 8.12 17.78 -16.83
CA ALA A 40 7.42 17.42 -18.05
C ALA A 40 6.80 16.03 -18.00
N VAL A 41 5.75 15.82 -18.77
CA VAL A 41 5.16 14.51 -19.07
C VAL A 41 5.20 14.30 -20.58
N ASN A 42 5.71 13.15 -21.04
CA ASN A 42 5.91 12.81 -22.45
C ASN A 42 6.65 13.93 -23.24
N GLY A 43 7.66 14.53 -22.61
CA GLY A 43 8.45 15.62 -23.19
C GLY A 43 7.74 16.99 -23.22
N ARG A 44 6.47 17.06 -22.83
CA ARG A 44 5.70 18.31 -22.79
C ARG A 44 5.84 18.98 -21.42
N LYS A 45 6.41 20.17 -21.40
CA LYS A 45 6.58 20.98 -20.19
C LYS A 45 5.26 21.59 -19.73
N PHE A 46 5.20 21.94 -18.45
CA PHE A 46 4.07 22.64 -17.86
C PHE A 46 4.18 24.16 -18.05
N ASP A 47 3.04 24.82 -18.13
CA ASP A 47 2.91 26.27 -18.17
C ASP A 47 1.65 26.70 -17.39
N GLN A 48 1.19 27.93 -17.58
CA GLN A 48 -0.01 28.45 -16.89
C GLN A 48 -1.31 27.77 -17.33
N GLU A 49 -1.34 27.17 -18.53
CA GLU A 49 -2.53 26.54 -19.11
C GLU A 49 -2.47 25.01 -19.03
N ILE A 50 -1.27 24.44 -18.87
CA ILE A 50 -1.01 22.99 -18.95
C ILE A 50 -0.53 22.47 -17.61
N SER A 51 -1.38 21.72 -16.92
CA SER A 51 -1.07 21.04 -15.67
C SER A 51 -0.70 19.56 -15.90
N PRO A 52 -0.09 18.88 -14.88
CA PRO A 52 0.15 17.44 -14.94
C PRO A 52 -1.11 16.63 -15.21
N GLU A 53 -2.24 16.99 -14.58
CA GLU A 53 -3.49 16.28 -14.73
C GLU A 53 -3.98 16.30 -16.18
N GLN A 54 -3.85 17.43 -16.89
CA GLN A 54 -4.24 17.53 -18.30
C GLN A 54 -3.40 16.62 -19.20
N LEU A 55 -2.08 16.51 -18.92
CA LEU A 55 -1.20 15.66 -19.70
C LEU A 55 -1.38 14.16 -19.39
N LEU A 56 -2.00 13.84 -18.25
CA LEU A 56 -2.31 12.48 -17.85
C LEU A 56 -3.70 12.00 -18.30
N VAL A 57 -4.52 12.88 -18.87
CA VAL A 57 -5.83 12.50 -19.43
C VAL A 57 -5.65 11.41 -20.47
N ASN A 58 -6.45 10.32 -20.36
CA ASN A 58 -6.43 9.16 -21.24
C ASN A 58 -5.09 8.39 -21.30
N GLN A 59 -4.22 8.56 -20.29
CA GLN A 59 -2.94 7.83 -20.19
C GLN A 59 -3.03 6.55 -19.36
N ALA A 60 -4.18 6.23 -18.77
CA ALA A 60 -4.36 5.02 -17.97
C ALA A 60 -3.91 3.75 -18.71
N GLY A 61 -3.01 2.98 -18.10
CA GLY A 61 -2.43 1.78 -18.69
C GLY A 61 -1.34 2.01 -19.74
N SER A 62 -1.11 3.26 -20.15
CA SER A 62 -0.06 3.62 -21.11
C SER A 62 1.29 3.79 -20.43
N GLU A 63 2.35 3.52 -21.16
CA GLU A 63 3.70 3.92 -20.77
C GLU A 63 3.87 5.41 -21.05
N ILE A 64 4.30 6.15 -20.02
CA ILE A 64 4.57 7.58 -20.09
C ILE A 64 5.96 7.89 -19.60
N THR A 65 6.54 8.99 -20.06
CA THR A 65 7.82 9.50 -19.58
C THR A 65 7.60 10.70 -18.67
N LEU A 66 8.30 10.69 -17.54
CA LEU A 66 8.35 11.81 -16.59
C LEU A 66 9.75 12.41 -16.61
N THR A 67 9.85 13.71 -16.85
CA THR A 67 11.12 14.45 -16.66
C THR A 67 11.07 15.10 -15.29
N VAL A 68 12.04 14.75 -14.44
CA VAL A 68 12.13 15.25 -13.06
C VAL A 68 13.47 15.94 -12.83
N LYS A 69 13.44 17.00 -12.03
CA LYS A 69 14.61 17.62 -11.44
C LYS A 69 14.79 17.09 -10.03
N THR A 70 15.99 16.64 -9.72
CA THR A 70 16.37 16.06 -8.43
C THR A 70 17.46 16.89 -7.77
N ASP A 71 17.68 16.66 -6.49
CA ASP A 71 18.80 17.29 -5.74
C ASP A 71 20.13 16.55 -5.93
N ASP A 72 20.19 15.54 -6.80
CA ASP A 72 21.42 14.82 -7.13
C ASP A 72 22.34 15.71 -8.00
N PRO A 73 23.53 16.07 -7.51
CA PRO A 73 24.45 16.93 -8.26
C PRO A 73 24.97 16.29 -9.55
N GLU A 74 25.07 14.96 -9.60
CA GLU A 74 25.58 14.22 -10.77
C GLU A 74 24.50 14.08 -11.85
N ASN A 75 23.22 14.00 -11.44
CA ASN A 75 22.09 13.84 -12.34
C ASN A 75 20.93 14.78 -11.96
N PRO A 76 21.11 16.09 -12.12
CA PRO A 76 20.12 17.08 -11.65
C PRO A 76 18.81 17.04 -12.42
N THR A 77 18.79 16.44 -13.62
CA THR A 77 17.57 16.23 -14.42
C THR A 77 17.64 14.86 -15.07
N ARG A 78 16.56 14.09 -14.92
CA ARG A 78 16.44 12.76 -15.54
C ARG A 78 15.05 12.49 -16.06
N THR A 79 14.97 11.60 -17.01
CA THR A 79 13.70 11.11 -17.56
C THR A 79 13.54 9.64 -17.20
N VAL A 80 12.36 9.26 -16.69
CA VAL A 80 12.01 7.90 -16.35
C VAL A 80 10.72 7.50 -17.05
N SER A 81 10.62 6.23 -17.44
CA SER A 81 9.38 5.66 -17.99
C SER A 81 8.61 4.92 -16.90
N ILE A 82 7.32 5.17 -16.83
CA ILE A 82 6.40 4.48 -15.91
C ILE A 82 5.12 4.10 -16.64
N LYS A 83 4.43 3.06 -16.17
CA LYS A 83 3.09 2.72 -16.62
C LYS A 83 2.06 3.46 -15.77
N ALA A 84 1.28 4.35 -16.37
CA ALA A 84 0.25 5.12 -15.67
C ALA A 84 -0.86 4.19 -15.17
N ILE A 85 -1.26 4.36 -13.90
CA ILE A 85 -2.41 3.62 -13.34
C ILE A 85 -3.71 4.37 -13.63
N GLY A 86 -4.80 3.62 -13.79
CA GLY A 86 -6.12 4.20 -14.05
C GLY A 86 -6.97 4.43 -12.80
N ASP A 87 -6.55 3.91 -11.66
CA ASP A 87 -7.31 3.98 -10.42
C ASP A 87 -6.38 3.93 -9.19
N GLU A 88 -6.42 4.97 -8.40
CA GLU A 88 -5.62 5.10 -7.18
C GLU A 88 -6.31 4.58 -5.92
N ARG A 89 -7.60 4.19 -5.97
CA ARG A 89 -8.37 3.78 -4.78
C ARG A 89 -7.71 2.66 -3.99
N SER A 90 -7.13 1.68 -4.70
CA SER A 90 -6.44 0.56 -4.04
C SER A 90 -5.14 1.00 -3.36
N VAL A 91 -4.43 1.98 -3.91
CA VAL A 91 -3.21 2.55 -3.35
C VAL A 91 -3.54 3.34 -2.08
N TYR A 92 -4.55 4.23 -2.15
CA TYR A 92 -5.05 4.97 -0.99
C TYR A 92 -5.54 4.04 0.12
N TYR A 93 -6.31 3.01 -0.25
CA TYR A 93 -6.81 2.02 0.70
C TYR A 93 -5.65 1.34 1.44
N ARG A 94 -4.66 0.83 0.72
CA ARG A 94 -3.50 0.16 1.32
C ARG A 94 -2.72 1.09 2.24
N GLN A 95 -2.47 2.31 1.81
CA GLN A 95 -1.78 3.29 2.64
C GLN A 95 -2.58 3.62 3.91
N TRP A 96 -3.90 3.77 3.81
CA TRP A 96 -4.76 4.03 4.95
C TRP A 96 -4.71 2.87 5.98
N VAL A 97 -4.80 1.63 5.52
CA VAL A 97 -4.67 0.44 6.39
C VAL A 97 -3.30 0.41 7.07
N THR A 98 -2.23 0.62 6.30
CA THR A 98 -0.86 0.63 6.82
C THR A 98 -0.65 1.74 7.84
N GLN A 99 -1.20 2.93 7.61
CA GLN A 99 -1.10 4.06 8.55
C GLN A 99 -1.87 3.79 9.85
N ASN A 100 -3.07 3.19 9.76
CA ASN A 100 -3.84 2.81 10.95
C ASN A 100 -3.09 1.75 11.76
N ARG A 101 -2.56 0.71 11.11
CA ARG A 101 -1.73 -0.31 11.76
C ARG A 101 -0.53 0.31 12.47
N LYS A 102 0.22 1.19 11.79
CA LYS A 102 1.36 1.91 12.37
C LYS A 102 0.95 2.74 13.58
N THR A 103 -0.20 3.43 13.51
CA THR A 103 -0.74 4.23 14.61
C THR A 103 -1.06 3.39 15.83
N VAL A 104 -1.75 2.25 15.64
CA VAL A 104 -2.06 1.31 16.72
C VAL A 104 -0.78 0.76 17.32
N TYR A 105 0.13 0.27 16.50
CA TYR A 105 1.41 -0.28 16.95
C TYR A 105 2.22 0.73 17.78
N THR A 106 2.36 1.97 17.28
CA THR A 106 3.12 3.01 17.99
C THR A 106 2.47 3.38 19.32
N LYS A 107 1.12 3.53 19.34
CA LYS A 107 0.40 3.93 20.57
C LYS A 107 0.32 2.84 21.62
N THR A 108 0.52 1.58 21.25
CA THR A 108 0.42 0.42 22.15
C THR A 108 1.74 -0.27 22.37
N GLU A 109 2.85 0.31 21.91
CA GLU A 109 4.19 -0.27 22.02
C GLU A 109 4.25 -1.70 21.44
N GLY A 110 3.52 -1.94 20.35
CA GLY A 110 3.44 -3.24 19.69
C GLY A 110 2.57 -4.28 20.40
N LYS A 111 1.86 -3.91 21.47
CA LYS A 111 1.03 -4.87 22.24
C LYS A 111 -0.29 -5.20 21.57
N VAL A 112 -0.80 -4.31 20.73
CA VAL A 112 -2.10 -4.50 20.05
C VAL A 112 -1.88 -4.59 18.55
N GLY A 113 -2.39 -5.66 17.95
CA GLY A 113 -2.44 -5.85 16.51
C GLY A 113 -3.60 -5.09 15.86
N TYR A 114 -3.53 -4.89 14.56
CA TYR A 114 -4.58 -4.22 13.78
C TYR A 114 -4.84 -4.95 12.48
N VAL A 115 -6.10 -5.26 12.21
CA VAL A 115 -6.56 -5.89 10.98
C VAL A 115 -7.77 -5.11 10.45
N HIS A 116 -7.76 -4.79 9.16
CA HIS A 116 -8.92 -4.22 8.47
C HIS A 116 -9.54 -5.25 7.54
N ILE A 117 -10.90 -5.32 7.53
CA ILE A 117 -11.67 -6.23 6.68
C ILE A 117 -12.53 -5.39 5.73
N PRO A 118 -12.13 -5.25 4.44
CA PRO A 118 -12.82 -4.36 3.49
C PRO A 118 -14.17 -4.88 3.00
N ASP A 119 -14.35 -6.19 2.99
CA ASP A 119 -15.60 -6.86 2.62
C ASP A 119 -15.68 -8.24 3.29
N MET A 120 -16.86 -8.84 3.28
CA MET A 120 -17.09 -10.21 3.74
C MET A 120 -17.15 -11.19 2.56
N GLY A 121 -16.33 -10.96 1.54
CA GLY A 121 -16.11 -11.83 0.40
C GLY A 121 -14.73 -12.49 0.42
N VAL A 122 -14.38 -13.11 -0.69
CA VAL A 122 -13.10 -13.82 -0.85
C VAL A 122 -11.91 -12.88 -0.67
N LYS A 123 -11.99 -11.66 -1.19
CA LYS A 123 -10.92 -10.65 -1.06
C LYS A 123 -10.75 -10.21 0.38
N GLY A 124 -11.83 -9.87 1.07
CA GLY A 124 -11.80 -9.46 2.47
C GLY A 124 -11.29 -10.56 3.38
N TYR A 125 -11.63 -11.82 3.11
CA TYR A 125 -11.10 -12.96 3.84
C TYR A 125 -9.59 -13.14 3.62
N ALA A 126 -9.12 -13.00 2.38
CA ALA A 126 -7.69 -13.07 2.08
C ALA A 126 -6.90 -11.94 2.76
N GLU A 127 -7.41 -10.70 2.74
CA GLU A 127 -6.82 -9.55 3.43
C GLU A 127 -6.80 -9.74 4.95
N PHE A 128 -7.91 -10.23 5.51
CA PHE A 128 -7.99 -10.59 6.92
C PHE A 128 -6.90 -11.60 7.29
N TYR A 129 -6.84 -12.71 6.58
CA TYR A 129 -5.93 -13.80 6.93
C TYR A 129 -4.46 -13.40 6.79
N ARG A 130 -4.12 -12.66 5.73
CA ARG A 130 -2.78 -12.11 5.53
C ARG A 130 -2.33 -11.20 6.67
N SER A 131 -3.23 -10.30 7.09
CA SER A 131 -2.94 -9.37 8.19
C SER A 131 -2.98 -10.06 9.54
N TYR A 132 -3.95 -10.94 9.77
CA TYR A 132 -4.15 -11.65 11.03
C TYR A 132 -2.92 -12.48 11.43
N LEU A 133 -2.33 -13.22 10.49
CA LEU A 133 -1.16 -14.06 10.77
C LEU A 133 0.06 -13.24 11.26
N SER A 134 0.18 -11.97 10.86
CA SER A 134 1.25 -11.11 11.36
C SER A 134 0.99 -10.55 12.75
N GLU A 135 -0.25 -10.60 13.23
CA GLU A 135 -0.69 -10.00 14.50
C GLU A 135 -1.01 -11.02 15.60
N ILE A 136 -0.95 -12.34 15.31
CA ILE A 136 -1.36 -13.40 16.26
C ILE A 136 -0.54 -13.46 17.55
N ASN A 137 0.63 -12.83 17.59
CA ASN A 137 1.48 -12.78 18.78
C ASN A 137 1.23 -11.52 19.63
N CYS A 138 0.34 -10.62 19.21
CA CYS A 138 -0.04 -9.45 19.99
C CYS A 138 -0.95 -9.88 21.18
N SER A 139 -0.92 -9.10 22.25
CA SER A 139 -1.74 -9.35 23.44
C SER A 139 -3.23 -9.05 23.22
N ALA A 140 -3.55 -8.25 22.21
CA ALA A 140 -4.91 -7.91 21.79
C ALA A 140 -4.94 -7.60 20.30
N LEU A 141 -6.14 -7.59 19.71
CA LEU A 141 -6.35 -7.33 18.29
C LEU A 141 -7.50 -6.34 18.09
N ILE A 142 -7.27 -5.30 17.31
CA ILE A 142 -8.32 -4.44 16.77
C ILE A 142 -8.73 -4.99 15.41
N VAL A 143 -9.99 -5.38 15.29
CA VAL A 143 -10.61 -5.79 14.02
C VAL A 143 -11.45 -4.61 13.51
N ASP A 144 -10.94 -3.93 12.49
CA ASP A 144 -11.59 -2.75 11.91
C ASP A 144 -12.45 -3.18 10.72
N VAL A 145 -13.75 -2.95 10.82
CA VAL A 145 -14.73 -3.26 9.78
C VAL A 145 -15.34 -1.99 9.18
N ARG A 146 -14.74 -0.85 9.40
CA ARG A 146 -15.21 0.40 8.78
C ARG A 146 -15.15 0.30 7.26
N CYS A 147 -16.17 0.87 6.59
CA CYS A 147 -16.30 0.82 5.13
C CYS A 147 -16.36 -0.61 4.55
N ASN A 148 -16.79 -1.59 5.35
CA ASN A 148 -16.98 -2.96 4.89
C ASN A 148 -18.16 -3.04 3.91
N GLY A 149 -17.93 -3.63 2.74
CA GLY A 149 -18.93 -3.77 1.68
C GLY A 149 -19.92 -4.93 1.86
N GLY A 150 -19.82 -5.70 2.96
CA GLY A 150 -20.66 -6.90 3.20
C GLY A 150 -20.18 -8.14 2.47
N GLY A 151 -20.95 -9.23 2.55
CA GLY A 151 -20.67 -10.54 1.96
C GLY A 151 -21.07 -11.68 2.90
N HIS A 152 -20.47 -12.88 2.70
CA HIS A 152 -20.91 -14.12 3.37
C HIS A 152 -19.83 -14.89 4.14
N VAL A 153 -18.59 -14.38 4.23
CA VAL A 153 -17.48 -15.07 4.91
C VAL A 153 -17.34 -14.74 6.39
N SER A 154 -18.26 -13.98 6.97
CA SER A 154 -18.22 -13.58 8.39
C SER A 154 -18.07 -14.76 9.34
N GLN A 155 -18.70 -15.89 9.05
CA GLN A 155 -18.57 -17.11 9.85
C GLN A 155 -17.13 -17.63 9.88
N LEU A 156 -16.44 -17.67 8.75
CA LEU A 156 -15.05 -18.13 8.67
C LEU A 156 -14.10 -17.21 9.46
N ILE A 157 -14.38 -15.91 9.43
CA ILE A 157 -13.62 -14.91 10.21
C ILE A 157 -13.84 -15.13 11.70
N LEU A 158 -15.10 -15.29 12.13
CA LEU A 158 -15.45 -15.55 13.52
C LEU A 158 -14.84 -16.86 14.03
N GLU A 159 -14.88 -17.94 13.25
CA GLU A 159 -14.24 -19.20 13.57
C GLU A 159 -12.74 -19.05 13.77
N THR A 160 -12.08 -18.22 12.94
CA THR A 160 -10.66 -17.94 13.07
C THR A 160 -10.35 -17.15 14.33
N LEU A 161 -11.13 -16.10 14.62
CA LEU A 161 -10.95 -15.25 15.81
C LEU A 161 -11.28 -15.98 17.12
N ALA A 162 -12.23 -16.91 17.09
CA ALA A 162 -12.63 -17.72 18.25
C ALA A 162 -11.73 -18.93 18.50
N ARG A 163 -10.74 -19.17 17.64
CA ARG A 163 -9.88 -20.35 17.71
C ARG A 163 -8.96 -20.30 18.92
N LYS A 164 -9.14 -21.22 19.83
CA LYS A 164 -8.32 -21.35 21.05
C LYS A 164 -7.07 -22.18 20.78
N ARG A 165 -5.96 -21.72 21.32
CA ARG A 165 -4.73 -22.51 21.35
C ARG A 165 -4.88 -23.70 22.30
N ILE A 166 -4.71 -24.90 21.80
CA ILE A 166 -4.79 -26.15 22.59
C ILE A 166 -3.45 -26.84 22.72
N GLY A 167 -2.40 -26.38 22.02
CA GLY A 167 -1.08 -26.95 22.08
C GLY A 167 -0.08 -26.27 21.16
N TYR A 168 1.04 -26.92 20.95
CA TYR A 168 2.09 -26.48 20.04
C TYR A 168 2.56 -27.64 19.18
N ASN A 169 2.81 -27.39 17.91
CA ASN A 169 3.57 -28.27 17.06
C ASN A 169 5.06 -28.07 17.36
N LEU A 170 5.72 -29.14 17.77
CA LEU A 170 7.15 -29.16 17.98
C LEU A 170 7.82 -29.85 16.79
N GLN A 171 8.58 -29.07 16.04
CA GLN A 171 9.40 -29.62 14.96
C GLN A 171 10.83 -29.90 15.49
N ARG A 172 11.54 -30.79 14.82
CA ARG A 172 12.93 -31.07 15.15
C ARG A 172 13.84 -29.84 15.05
N TRP A 173 13.48 -28.94 14.15
CA TRP A 173 14.19 -27.70 13.87
C TRP A 173 13.19 -26.52 13.85
N GLY A 174 13.54 -25.44 14.53
CA GLY A 174 12.73 -24.22 14.58
C GLY A 174 12.01 -24.02 15.91
N ALA A 175 11.30 -22.90 16.02
CA ALA A 175 10.51 -22.58 17.21
C ALA A 175 9.18 -23.35 17.22
N PRO A 176 8.61 -23.64 18.39
CA PRO A 176 7.26 -24.19 18.51
C PRO A 176 6.24 -23.29 17.81
N THR A 177 5.33 -23.90 17.06
CA THR A 177 4.25 -23.16 16.39
C THR A 177 2.89 -23.48 17.04
N PRO A 178 2.00 -22.50 17.21
CA PRO A 178 0.69 -22.72 17.83
C PRO A 178 -0.13 -23.80 17.10
N TYR A 179 -0.89 -24.60 17.87
CA TYR A 179 -1.86 -25.53 17.30
C TYR A 179 -3.25 -25.32 17.93
N PRO A 180 -4.31 -25.20 17.12
CA PRO A 180 -4.30 -25.09 15.65
C PRO A 180 -3.55 -23.85 15.17
N GLY A 181 -3.05 -23.88 13.94
CA GLY A 181 -2.38 -22.74 13.34
C GLY A 181 -3.28 -21.50 13.32
N GLY A 182 -2.72 -20.32 13.61
CA GLY A 182 -3.49 -19.08 13.72
C GLY A 182 -4.43 -19.01 14.92
N SER A 183 -4.19 -19.78 15.99
CA SER A 183 -4.88 -19.62 17.27
C SER A 183 -4.24 -18.51 18.11
N LEU A 184 -5.07 -17.71 18.78
CA LEU A 184 -4.67 -16.68 19.74
C LEU A 184 -4.31 -17.28 21.09
#